data_b200a9f1e42c8260df4c5db132d7a1e3
#
_entry.id   b200a9f1e42c8260df4c5db132d7a1e3
#
_cell.length_a   1.000
_cell.length_b   1.000
_cell.length_c   1.000
_cell.angle_alpha   90.00
_cell.angle_beta   90.00
_cell.angle_gamma   90.00
#
_symmetry.space_group_name_H-M   'P 1'
#
loop_
_entity.id
_entity.type
_entity.pdbx_description
1 polymer ?
#
loop_
_entity_poly.entity_id
_entity_poly.type
_entity_poly.pdbx_seq_one_letter_code
_entity_poly.pdbx_strand_id
1 'polypeptide(L)'
;MENGCRSTWKVPMVSETKVTIKNLYKIFGKDPAGMISHVQNGTTKQELLEKYGSVLALNDVNIDIPARGIQVIMGLSGSGKSTLIRHVNRLIEPTSGEIIVGGQNVLGMSKLELREFRRHTASMVFQRFALLPHHTIVENVSYGLTIQNVPKQEAAERSQQWIDRVGLAGYEKHYPNQLSGGMQQRVGLARALATDAEILLMDEAFSALDPLIRTDMQDVLLSLQEELHKTILFITHDLDEALRIGENIAILRDGLVVQKGTPQEIVLNPADKYVTDFIKDINRGRVVLVSSIMDSKKLKNGPEIESNMILEDALQIISNAEVSEAIVTENGKNIGSVKLGSMITAIARPSEKTGQITNYR
;
A
#
# COMPACT_ATOMS: atom_id res chain seq x y z
N MET A 1 0.58 -0.85 -33.00
CA MET A 1 -0.71 -1.03 -32.34
C MET A 1 -0.47 -0.70 -30.87
N GLU A 2 -0.79 0.55 -30.54
CA GLU A 2 -0.52 1.11 -29.19
C GLU A 2 -1.71 0.77 -28.30
N ASN A 3 -1.51 -0.15 -27.37
CA ASN A 3 -2.46 -0.38 -26.28
C ASN A 3 -2.04 0.48 -25.08
N GLY A 4 -2.57 1.72 -25.03
CA GLY A 4 -2.51 2.55 -23.84
C GLY A 4 -3.30 1.91 -22.72
N CYS A 5 -2.61 1.57 -21.64
CA CYS A 5 -3.19 1.10 -20.39
C CYS A 5 -4.05 2.23 -19.79
N ARG A 6 -5.36 2.13 -19.86
CA ARG A 6 -6.30 3.08 -19.24
C ARG A 6 -6.60 2.61 -17.82
N SER A 7 -5.93 3.19 -16.84
CA SER A 7 -6.35 3.04 -15.43
C SER A 7 -7.65 3.84 -15.19
N THR A 8 -8.73 3.13 -15.05
CA THR A 8 -10.03 3.73 -14.67
C THR A 8 -10.12 3.82 -13.15
N TRP A 9 -9.64 4.91 -12.57
CA TRP A 9 -9.90 5.23 -11.16
C TRP A 9 -11.38 5.62 -11.00
N LYS A 10 -12.15 4.76 -10.34
CA LYS A 10 -13.53 5.06 -9.95
C LYS A 10 -13.52 5.99 -8.73
N VAL A 11 -14.32 7.07 -8.79
CA VAL A 11 -14.69 7.85 -7.60
C VAL A 11 -15.18 6.91 -6.50
N PRO A 12 -14.74 7.03 -5.24
CA PRO A 12 -15.10 6.09 -4.20
C PRO A 12 -16.60 6.16 -3.93
N MET A 13 -17.34 5.15 -4.41
CA MET A 13 -18.55 4.74 -3.72
C MET A 13 -18.12 4.37 -2.31
N VAL A 14 -18.90 4.70 -1.28
CA VAL A 14 -18.63 4.31 0.11
C VAL A 14 -18.31 2.82 0.11
N SER A 15 -17.02 2.49 0.10
CA SER A 15 -16.57 1.12 0.00
C SER A 15 -16.78 0.47 1.35
N GLU A 16 -17.37 -0.73 1.34
CA GLU A 16 -17.50 -1.55 2.54
C GLU A 16 -16.13 -1.70 3.20
N THR A 17 -16.04 -1.42 4.50
CA THR A 17 -14.80 -1.60 5.25
C THR A 17 -14.51 -3.08 5.43
N LYS A 18 -13.38 -3.55 4.91
CA LYS A 18 -12.98 -4.97 5.01
C LYS A 18 -12.23 -5.28 6.30
N VAL A 19 -11.32 -4.36 6.70
CA VAL A 19 -10.55 -4.51 7.93
C VAL A 19 -10.66 -3.23 8.76
N THR A 20 -11.03 -3.39 10.03
CA THR A 20 -11.06 -2.28 11.00
C THR A 20 -10.09 -2.58 12.13
N ILE A 21 -9.16 -1.67 12.37
CA ILE A 21 -8.22 -1.70 13.48
C ILE A 21 -8.63 -0.57 14.43
N LYS A 22 -8.89 -0.91 15.72
CA LYS A 22 -9.35 0.05 16.74
C LYS A 22 -8.50 0.00 17.99
N ASN A 23 -8.02 1.17 18.41
CA ASN A 23 -7.26 1.38 19.65
C ASN A 23 -6.18 0.33 19.84
N LEU A 24 -5.41 0.03 18.78
CA LEU A 24 -4.44 -1.04 18.79
C LEU A 24 -3.15 -0.58 19.45
N TYR A 25 -2.78 -1.26 20.54
CA TYR A 25 -1.53 -1.07 21.25
C TYR A 25 -0.67 -2.33 21.16
N LYS A 26 0.63 -2.13 20.97
CA LYS A 26 1.62 -3.19 21.13
C LYS A 26 2.81 -2.71 21.94
N ILE A 27 3.02 -3.35 23.06
CA ILE A 27 4.17 -3.15 23.94
C ILE A 27 4.89 -4.49 24.07
N PHE A 28 6.19 -4.50 23.88
CA PHE A 28 7.05 -5.65 24.15
C PHE A 28 7.77 -5.41 25.50
N GLY A 29 7.76 -6.40 26.38
CA GLY A 29 8.37 -6.31 27.71
C GLY A 29 7.88 -7.42 28.63
N LYS A 30 8.24 -7.34 29.91
CA LYS A 30 7.85 -8.35 30.92
C LYS A 30 6.38 -8.26 31.31
N ASP A 31 5.84 -7.04 31.39
CA ASP A 31 4.43 -6.77 31.75
C ASP A 31 3.82 -5.76 30.76
N PRO A 32 3.50 -6.18 29.51
CA PRO A 32 2.94 -5.28 28.52
C PRO A 32 1.60 -4.67 28.91
N ALA A 33 0.74 -5.43 29.59
CA ALA A 33 -0.60 -4.98 29.99
C ALA A 33 -0.55 -3.88 31.04
N GLY A 34 0.32 -4.02 32.05
CA GLY A 34 0.53 -2.99 33.08
C GLY A 34 1.09 -1.69 32.53
N MET A 35 1.77 -1.73 31.37
CA MET A 35 2.33 -0.53 30.74
C MET A 35 1.32 0.31 29.96
N ILE A 36 0.12 -0.20 29.65
CA ILE A 36 -0.91 0.52 28.89
C ILE A 36 -1.29 1.83 29.59
N SER A 37 -1.55 1.80 30.90
CA SER A 37 -1.93 2.99 31.66
C SER A 37 -0.83 4.07 31.64
N HIS A 38 0.44 3.68 31.67
CA HIS A 38 1.56 4.61 31.56
C HIS A 38 1.58 5.31 30.19
N VAL A 39 1.39 4.54 29.11
CA VAL A 39 1.34 5.09 27.74
C VAL A 39 0.14 6.03 27.59
N GLN A 40 -1.04 5.66 28.09
CA GLN A 40 -2.25 6.49 28.03
C GLN A 40 -2.11 7.78 28.86
N ASN A 41 -1.30 7.76 29.91
CA ASN A 41 -0.96 8.93 30.74
C ASN A 41 0.20 9.77 30.15
N GLY A 42 0.63 9.49 28.89
CA GLY A 42 1.60 10.31 28.19
C GLY A 42 3.07 9.91 28.36
N THR A 43 3.36 8.72 28.94
CA THR A 43 4.74 8.20 28.98
C THR A 43 5.24 7.97 27.55
N THR A 44 6.36 8.58 27.20
CA THR A 44 6.94 8.49 25.88
C THR A 44 7.57 7.12 25.61
N LYS A 45 7.78 6.78 24.33
CA LYS A 45 8.47 5.54 23.90
C LYS A 45 9.86 5.40 24.54
N GLN A 46 10.59 6.51 24.64
CA GLN A 46 11.93 6.55 25.24
C GLN A 46 11.86 6.30 26.75
N GLU A 47 10.97 7.00 27.45
CA GLU A 47 10.80 6.81 28.90
C GLU A 47 10.33 5.39 29.24
N LEU A 48 9.46 4.80 28.42
CA LEU A 48 8.98 3.43 28.62
C LEU A 48 10.14 2.43 28.53
N LEU A 49 11.07 2.66 27.59
CA LEU A 49 12.28 1.85 27.44
C LEU A 49 13.24 2.05 28.62
N GLU A 50 13.57 3.30 28.97
CA GLU A 50 14.57 3.62 29.97
C GLU A 50 14.14 3.24 31.39
N LYS A 51 12.87 3.51 31.76
CA LYS A 51 12.39 3.28 33.13
C LYS A 51 11.86 1.87 33.37
N TYR A 52 11.25 1.25 32.33
CA TYR A 52 10.53 -0.02 32.48
C TYR A 52 11.09 -1.15 31.62
N GLY A 53 12.10 -0.90 30.78
CA GLY A 53 12.69 -1.88 29.87
C GLY A 53 11.66 -2.43 28.85
N SER A 54 10.64 -1.63 28.54
CA SER A 54 9.54 -2.00 27.64
C SER A 54 9.58 -1.18 26.36
N VAL A 55 9.30 -1.82 25.23
CA VAL A 55 9.33 -1.19 23.90
C VAL A 55 7.91 -0.96 23.40
N LEU A 56 7.52 0.31 23.22
CA LEU A 56 6.26 0.68 22.60
C LEU A 56 6.41 0.58 21.07
N ALA A 57 5.73 -0.38 20.47
CA ALA A 57 5.76 -0.62 19.03
C ALA A 57 4.56 -0.02 18.30
N LEU A 58 3.37 -0.07 18.90
CA LEU A 58 2.13 0.55 18.39
C LEU A 58 1.43 1.26 19.55
N ASN A 59 0.93 2.46 19.25
CA ASN A 59 0.30 3.36 20.20
C ASN A 59 -1.01 3.89 19.60
N ASP A 60 -2.15 3.41 20.10
CA ASP A 60 -3.50 3.82 19.69
C ASP A 60 -3.73 3.88 18.19
N VAL A 61 -3.35 2.80 17.48
CA VAL A 61 -3.51 2.76 16.02
C VAL A 61 -4.97 2.52 15.66
N ASN A 62 -5.52 3.42 14.83
CA ASN A 62 -6.90 3.40 14.35
C ASN A 62 -6.92 3.55 12.82
N ILE A 63 -7.26 2.46 12.08
CA ILE A 63 -7.29 2.43 10.60
C ILE A 63 -8.47 1.58 10.15
N ASP A 64 -9.25 2.14 9.20
CA ASP A 64 -10.25 1.42 8.42
C ASP A 64 -9.70 1.17 7.01
N ILE A 65 -9.71 -0.08 6.58
CA ILE A 65 -9.18 -0.52 5.28
C ILE A 65 -10.38 -0.88 4.40
N PRO A 66 -10.59 -0.16 3.29
CA PRO A 66 -11.68 -0.45 2.37
C PRO A 66 -11.54 -1.82 1.71
N ALA A 67 -12.67 -2.44 1.38
CA ALA A 67 -12.69 -3.65 0.56
C ALA A 67 -12.25 -3.35 -0.88
N ARG A 68 -11.57 -4.31 -1.49
CA ARG A 68 -11.21 -4.31 -2.92
C ARG A 68 -10.30 -3.18 -3.36
N GLY A 69 -9.48 -2.65 -2.45
CA GLY A 69 -8.53 -1.57 -2.73
C GLY A 69 -7.16 -1.85 -2.11
N ILE A 70 -6.22 -0.94 -2.35
CA ILE A 70 -4.86 -1.00 -1.81
C ILE A 70 -4.71 0.05 -0.72
N GLN A 71 -4.60 -0.40 0.53
CA GLN A 71 -4.19 0.41 1.66
C GLN A 71 -2.69 0.30 1.87
N VAL A 72 -1.97 1.39 1.72
CA VAL A 72 -0.54 1.44 2.05
C VAL A 72 -0.34 1.91 3.48
N ILE A 73 0.55 1.24 4.21
CA ILE A 73 1.08 1.68 5.49
C ILE A 73 2.55 2.01 5.28
N MET A 74 2.92 3.26 5.46
CA MET A 74 4.30 3.70 5.27
C MET A 74 4.90 4.37 6.50
N GLY A 75 6.20 4.58 6.50
CA GLY A 75 6.96 5.22 7.58
C GLY A 75 8.39 4.72 7.64
N LEU A 76 9.24 5.38 8.42
CA LEU A 76 10.65 5.00 8.58
C LEU A 76 10.83 3.63 9.25
N SER A 77 12.03 3.07 9.17
CA SER A 77 12.38 1.85 9.89
C SER A 77 12.11 2.00 11.39
N GLY A 78 11.54 0.97 12.02
CA GLY A 78 11.18 1.01 13.45
C GLY A 78 9.90 1.76 13.78
N SER A 79 9.11 2.26 12.81
CA SER A 79 7.83 2.95 13.07
C SER A 79 6.68 2.01 13.47
N GLY A 80 6.83 0.68 13.37
CA GLY A 80 5.82 -0.30 13.76
C GLY A 80 5.06 -0.97 12.61
N LYS A 81 5.34 -0.66 11.35
CA LYS A 81 4.62 -1.17 10.16
C LYS A 81 4.52 -2.70 10.11
N SER A 82 5.68 -3.39 10.13
CA SER A 82 5.69 -4.86 10.08
C SER A 82 5.04 -5.50 11.33
N THR A 83 5.09 -4.81 12.47
CA THR A 83 4.34 -5.20 13.66
C THR A 83 2.84 -5.08 13.41
N LEU A 84 2.38 -3.97 12.83
CA LEU A 84 0.97 -3.71 12.54
C LEU A 84 0.37 -4.78 11.61
N ILE A 85 1.01 -5.04 10.46
CA ILE A 85 0.47 -6.01 9.49
C ILE A 85 0.38 -7.43 10.08
N ARG A 86 1.35 -7.81 10.93
CA ARG A 86 1.38 -9.11 11.59
C ARG A 86 0.33 -9.28 12.69
N HIS A 87 -0.31 -8.22 13.12
CA HIS A 87 -1.48 -8.28 14.00
C HIS A 87 -2.75 -8.64 13.21
N VAL A 88 -2.87 -8.20 11.94
CA VAL A 88 -4.06 -8.47 11.11
C VAL A 88 -4.30 -9.97 10.92
N ASN A 89 -3.23 -10.75 10.72
CA ASN A 89 -3.31 -12.22 10.64
C ASN A 89 -2.97 -12.91 11.98
N ARG A 90 -2.89 -12.12 13.07
CA ARG A 90 -2.60 -12.55 14.43
C ARG A 90 -1.34 -13.43 14.55
N LEU A 91 -0.31 -13.14 13.74
CA LEU A 91 1.05 -13.71 13.94
C LEU A 91 1.70 -13.11 15.20
N ILE A 92 1.30 -11.91 15.57
CA ILE A 92 1.67 -11.25 16.82
C ILE A 92 0.37 -10.90 17.55
N GLU A 93 0.28 -11.22 18.84
CA GLU A 93 -0.84 -10.82 19.69
C GLU A 93 -0.67 -9.34 20.09
N PRO A 94 -1.69 -8.48 19.98
CA PRO A 94 -1.63 -7.12 20.50
C PRO A 94 -1.60 -7.12 22.03
N THR A 95 -1.21 -5.99 22.62
CA THR A 95 -1.33 -5.78 24.06
C THR A 95 -2.76 -5.37 24.41
N SER A 96 -3.40 -4.54 23.56
CA SER A 96 -4.80 -4.11 23.68
C SER A 96 -5.33 -3.67 22.34
N GLY A 97 -6.65 -3.56 22.19
CA GLY A 97 -7.34 -3.10 20.98
C GLY A 97 -8.17 -4.18 20.30
N GLU A 98 -8.67 -3.87 19.12
CA GLU A 98 -9.50 -4.76 18.34
C GLU A 98 -9.06 -4.80 16.87
N ILE A 99 -9.21 -5.96 16.24
CA ILE A 99 -9.01 -6.16 14.80
C ILE A 99 -10.21 -6.92 14.27
N ILE A 100 -11.00 -6.25 13.45
CA ILE A 100 -12.22 -6.80 12.85
C ILE A 100 -11.98 -6.99 11.36
N VAL A 101 -12.20 -8.20 10.87
CA VAL A 101 -12.06 -8.56 9.46
C VAL A 101 -13.37 -9.17 8.97
N GLY A 102 -14.00 -8.57 7.97
CA GLY A 102 -15.29 -9.02 7.46
C GLY A 102 -16.36 -9.15 8.55
N GLY A 103 -16.36 -8.24 9.54
CA GLY A 103 -17.28 -8.25 10.69
C GLY A 103 -16.90 -9.20 11.84
N GLN A 104 -15.82 -9.98 11.73
CA GLN A 104 -15.37 -10.91 12.78
C GLN A 104 -14.14 -10.37 13.52
N ASN A 105 -14.15 -10.39 14.84
CA ASN A 105 -12.99 -10.01 15.64
C ASN A 105 -11.94 -11.13 15.64
N VAL A 106 -10.83 -10.90 14.95
CA VAL A 106 -9.73 -11.87 14.80
C VAL A 106 -9.10 -12.25 16.16
N LEU A 107 -9.10 -11.31 17.12
CA LEU A 107 -8.49 -11.53 18.43
C LEU A 107 -9.32 -12.49 19.30
N GLY A 108 -10.63 -12.59 19.06
CA GLY A 108 -11.52 -13.52 19.73
C GLY A 108 -11.54 -14.94 19.15
N MET A 109 -10.93 -15.15 17.97
CA MET A 109 -10.93 -16.46 17.32
C MET A 109 -10.22 -17.53 18.14
N SER A 110 -10.81 -18.71 18.22
CA SER A 110 -10.16 -19.91 18.71
C SER A 110 -8.98 -20.34 17.79
N LYS A 111 -8.14 -21.25 18.25
CA LYS A 111 -7.01 -21.77 17.44
C LYS A 111 -7.46 -22.40 16.12
N LEU A 112 -8.64 -23.02 16.09
CA LEU A 112 -9.18 -23.64 14.90
C LEU A 112 -9.68 -22.57 13.90
N GLU A 113 -10.50 -21.63 14.37
CA GLU A 113 -11.00 -20.53 13.57
C GLU A 113 -9.86 -19.67 13.00
N LEU A 114 -8.83 -19.38 13.80
CA LEU A 114 -7.65 -18.62 13.34
C LEU A 114 -6.86 -19.38 12.26
N ARG A 115 -6.83 -20.72 12.34
CA ARG A 115 -6.21 -21.55 11.29
C ARG A 115 -7.00 -21.45 10.00
N GLU A 116 -8.32 -21.55 10.06
CA GLU A 116 -9.19 -21.41 8.87
C GLU A 116 -9.14 -20.00 8.29
N PHE A 117 -9.11 -18.99 9.15
CA PHE A 117 -8.91 -17.60 8.73
C PHE A 117 -7.60 -17.42 7.92
N ARG A 118 -6.47 -17.97 8.42
CA ARG A 118 -5.18 -17.91 7.73
C ARG A 118 -5.11 -18.76 6.46
N ARG A 119 -5.95 -19.82 6.36
CA ARG A 119 -6.03 -20.66 5.17
C ARG A 119 -6.80 -20.00 4.02
N HIS A 120 -7.91 -19.32 4.36
CA HIS A 120 -8.91 -18.94 3.36
C HIS A 120 -9.13 -17.43 3.25
N THR A 121 -8.89 -16.65 4.32
CA THR A 121 -9.24 -15.23 4.33
C THR A 121 -8.04 -14.32 4.14
N ALA A 122 -6.88 -14.63 4.75
CA ALA A 122 -5.72 -13.74 4.72
C ALA A 122 -4.45 -14.49 4.32
N SER A 123 -3.86 -14.13 3.18
CA SER A 123 -2.54 -14.62 2.77
C SER A 123 -1.47 -13.54 2.95
N MET A 124 -0.19 -13.94 2.99
CA MET A 124 0.91 -13.01 3.27
C MET A 124 2.12 -13.23 2.39
N VAL A 125 2.63 -12.12 1.83
CA VAL A 125 3.93 -12.02 1.15
C VAL A 125 4.92 -11.37 2.12
N PHE A 126 6.05 -12.03 2.34
CA PHE A 126 7.04 -11.62 3.32
C PHE A 126 8.22 -10.89 2.65
N GLN A 127 8.85 -10.00 3.37
CA GLN A 127 10.03 -9.23 2.95
C GLN A 127 11.20 -10.13 2.47
N ARG A 128 11.44 -11.26 3.14
CA ARG A 128 12.50 -12.24 2.81
C ARG A 128 11.94 -13.46 2.10
N PHE A 129 11.03 -13.29 1.16
CA PHE A 129 10.39 -14.31 0.30
C PHE A 129 9.75 -15.48 1.06
N ALA A 130 10.33 -15.94 2.15
CA ALA A 130 9.89 -17.08 2.99
C ALA A 130 9.55 -18.35 2.17
N LEU A 131 10.31 -18.60 1.10
CA LEU A 131 10.18 -19.80 0.30
C LEU A 131 10.74 -21.01 1.03
N LEU A 132 10.14 -22.16 0.78
CA LEU A 132 10.60 -23.45 1.30
C LEU A 132 11.81 -23.91 0.45
N PRO A 133 13.04 -23.92 1.01
CA PRO A 133 14.25 -24.04 0.20
C PRO A 133 14.43 -25.43 -0.42
N HIS A 134 13.79 -26.46 0.17
CA HIS A 134 13.84 -27.83 -0.29
C HIS A 134 12.65 -28.23 -1.18
N HIS A 135 11.80 -27.27 -1.53
CA HIS A 135 10.67 -27.44 -2.42
C HIS A 135 10.97 -26.75 -3.76
N THR A 136 10.53 -27.35 -4.84
CA THR A 136 10.55 -26.71 -6.16
C THR A 136 9.61 -25.49 -6.21
N ILE A 137 9.65 -24.74 -7.28
CA ILE A 137 8.80 -23.55 -7.44
C ILE A 137 7.32 -23.94 -7.47
N VAL A 138 6.95 -24.99 -8.22
CA VAL A 138 5.56 -25.45 -8.25
C VAL A 138 5.10 -25.98 -6.88
N GLU A 139 5.96 -26.66 -6.12
CA GLU A 139 5.65 -27.10 -4.75
C GLU A 139 5.52 -25.92 -3.79
N ASN A 140 6.33 -24.86 -3.94
CA ASN A 140 6.17 -23.65 -3.16
C ASN A 140 4.82 -22.96 -3.45
N VAL A 141 4.43 -22.82 -4.72
CA VAL A 141 3.17 -22.19 -5.10
C VAL A 141 1.96 -23.02 -4.65
N SER A 142 2.02 -24.34 -4.80
CA SER A 142 0.96 -25.27 -4.41
C SER A 142 0.87 -25.50 -2.89
N TYR A 143 1.83 -25.04 -2.11
CA TYR A 143 1.88 -25.31 -0.67
C TYR A 143 0.63 -24.86 0.08
N GLY A 144 0.16 -23.63 -0.19
CA GLY A 144 -1.07 -23.10 0.40
C GLY A 144 -2.31 -23.91 0.02
N LEU A 145 -2.41 -24.34 -1.24
CA LEU A 145 -3.50 -25.18 -1.74
C LEU A 145 -3.51 -26.56 -1.08
N THR A 146 -2.33 -27.13 -0.83
CA THR A 146 -2.19 -28.40 -0.09
C THR A 146 -2.71 -28.24 1.35
N ILE A 147 -2.40 -27.13 2.02
CA ILE A 147 -2.91 -26.84 3.36
C ILE A 147 -4.43 -26.61 3.37
N GLN A 148 -5.00 -26.07 2.30
CA GLN A 148 -6.44 -25.93 2.09
C GLN A 148 -7.14 -27.26 1.76
N ASN A 149 -6.41 -28.36 1.58
CA ASN A 149 -6.89 -29.65 1.13
C ASN A 149 -7.50 -29.65 -0.28
N VAL A 150 -7.01 -28.77 -1.17
CA VAL A 150 -7.41 -28.74 -2.58
C VAL A 150 -6.94 -30.03 -3.25
N PRO A 151 -7.76 -30.69 -4.11
CA PRO A 151 -7.36 -31.88 -4.84
C PRO A 151 -6.06 -31.68 -5.63
N LYS A 152 -5.18 -32.68 -5.67
CA LYS A 152 -3.83 -32.55 -6.26
C LYS A 152 -3.83 -32.05 -7.71
N GLN A 153 -4.78 -32.51 -8.51
CA GLN A 153 -4.89 -32.10 -9.91
C GLN A 153 -5.26 -30.60 -9.99
N GLU A 154 -6.27 -30.16 -9.27
CA GLU A 154 -6.69 -28.74 -9.21
C GLU A 154 -5.56 -27.86 -8.67
N ALA A 155 -4.87 -28.30 -7.60
CA ALA A 155 -3.74 -27.57 -7.03
C ALA A 155 -2.59 -27.42 -8.05
N ALA A 156 -2.31 -28.45 -8.87
CA ALA A 156 -1.31 -28.37 -9.92
C ALA A 156 -1.72 -27.40 -11.03
N GLU A 157 -2.96 -27.44 -11.50
CA GLU A 157 -3.49 -26.57 -12.53
C GLU A 157 -3.48 -25.09 -12.07
N ARG A 158 -3.99 -24.80 -10.86
CA ARG A 158 -3.96 -23.46 -10.27
C ARG A 158 -2.54 -22.95 -10.07
N SER A 159 -1.63 -23.79 -9.59
CA SER A 159 -0.23 -23.40 -9.39
C SER A 159 0.45 -23.08 -10.71
N GLN A 160 0.21 -23.85 -11.78
CA GLN A 160 0.75 -23.57 -13.10
C GLN A 160 0.23 -22.24 -13.64
N GLN A 161 -1.09 -21.98 -13.53
CA GLN A 161 -1.69 -20.72 -13.96
C GLN A 161 -1.02 -19.52 -13.29
N TRP A 162 -0.76 -19.59 -11.97
CA TRP A 162 -0.11 -18.50 -11.26
C TRP A 162 1.37 -18.35 -11.60
N ILE A 163 2.09 -19.46 -11.82
CA ILE A 163 3.49 -19.45 -12.30
C ILE A 163 3.59 -18.73 -13.66
N ASP A 164 2.67 -19.05 -14.57
CA ASP A 164 2.62 -18.42 -15.91
C ASP A 164 2.30 -16.93 -15.80
N ARG A 165 1.30 -16.55 -14.97
CA ARG A 165 0.87 -15.15 -14.78
C ARG A 165 1.95 -14.25 -14.18
N VAL A 166 2.81 -14.78 -13.30
CA VAL A 166 3.93 -14.00 -12.76
C VAL A 166 5.19 -14.09 -13.63
N GLY A 167 5.11 -14.69 -14.83
CA GLY A 167 6.20 -14.77 -15.80
C GLY A 167 7.32 -15.73 -15.40
N LEU A 168 6.97 -16.86 -14.78
CA LEU A 168 7.93 -17.90 -14.34
C LEU A 168 7.73 -19.24 -15.07
N ALA A 169 7.06 -19.24 -16.25
CA ALA A 169 6.92 -20.42 -17.09
C ALA A 169 8.30 -21.01 -17.43
N GLY A 170 8.45 -22.31 -17.28
CA GLY A 170 9.70 -23.07 -17.50
C GLY A 170 10.60 -23.18 -16.25
N TYR A 171 10.25 -22.52 -15.11
CA TYR A 171 11.00 -22.60 -13.86
C TYR A 171 10.33 -23.49 -12.80
N GLU A 172 9.27 -24.21 -13.13
CA GLU A 172 8.43 -24.99 -12.20
C GLU A 172 9.22 -25.97 -11.35
N LYS A 173 10.22 -26.62 -11.96
CA LYS A 173 11.06 -27.64 -11.35
C LYS A 173 12.34 -27.11 -10.69
N HIS A 174 12.61 -25.81 -10.81
CA HIS A 174 13.74 -25.16 -10.16
C HIS A 174 13.50 -25.02 -8.65
N TYR A 175 14.61 -24.85 -7.91
CA TYR A 175 14.59 -24.58 -6.47
C TYR A 175 14.83 -23.07 -6.23
N PRO A 176 14.41 -22.52 -5.08
CA PRO A 176 14.58 -21.10 -4.78
C PRO A 176 16.00 -20.57 -4.94
N ASN A 177 17.03 -21.34 -4.58
CA ASN A 177 18.44 -20.96 -4.69
C ASN A 177 18.96 -20.85 -6.13
N GLN A 178 18.20 -21.30 -7.11
CA GLN A 178 18.51 -21.23 -8.54
C GLN A 178 17.90 -19.98 -9.20
N LEU A 179 17.15 -19.17 -8.45
CA LEU A 179 16.43 -17.98 -8.94
C LEU A 179 17.04 -16.69 -8.41
N SER A 180 16.91 -15.63 -9.23
CA SER A 180 17.20 -14.26 -8.78
C SER A 180 16.23 -13.81 -7.68
N GLY A 181 16.58 -12.76 -6.91
CA GLY A 181 15.70 -12.21 -5.88
C GLY A 181 14.32 -11.79 -6.42
N GLY A 182 14.28 -11.16 -7.60
CA GLY A 182 13.02 -10.81 -8.27
C GLY A 182 12.17 -12.02 -8.63
N MET A 183 12.79 -13.10 -9.14
CA MET A 183 12.08 -14.34 -9.43
C MET A 183 11.55 -15.00 -8.14
N GLN A 184 12.33 -15.02 -7.08
CA GLN A 184 11.87 -15.53 -5.77
C GLN A 184 10.68 -14.74 -5.24
N GLN A 185 10.66 -13.41 -5.44
CA GLN A 185 9.53 -12.55 -5.07
C GLN A 185 8.28 -12.90 -5.87
N ARG A 186 8.42 -13.12 -7.19
CA ARG A 186 7.32 -13.58 -8.04
C ARG A 186 6.75 -14.91 -7.58
N VAL A 187 7.58 -15.85 -7.15
CA VAL A 187 7.12 -17.12 -6.52
C VAL A 187 6.34 -16.85 -5.25
N GLY A 188 6.81 -15.96 -4.38
CA GLY A 188 6.13 -15.56 -3.14
C GLY A 188 4.74 -14.97 -3.41
N LEU A 189 4.65 -14.11 -4.44
CA LEU A 189 3.39 -13.52 -4.88
C LEU A 189 2.44 -14.59 -5.45
N ALA A 190 2.93 -15.44 -6.38
CA ALA A 190 2.15 -16.54 -6.94
C ALA A 190 1.60 -17.47 -5.86
N ARG A 191 2.42 -17.86 -4.87
CA ARG A 191 2.01 -18.67 -3.71
C ARG A 191 0.89 -18.02 -2.90
N ALA A 192 0.99 -16.72 -2.66
CA ALA A 192 -0.02 -16.00 -1.90
C ALA A 192 -1.34 -15.88 -2.65
N LEU A 193 -1.28 -15.62 -3.97
CA LEU A 193 -2.47 -15.47 -4.82
C LEU A 193 -3.13 -16.80 -5.16
N ALA A 194 -2.37 -17.90 -5.26
CA ALA A 194 -2.91 -19.23 -5.56
C ALA A 194 -3.94 -19.70 -4.52
N THR A 195 -3.84 -19.27 -3.26
CA THR A 195 -4.80 -19.60 -2.20
C THR A 195 -6.15 -18.94 -2.34
N ASP A 196 -6.27 -17.95 -3.24
CA ASP A 196 -7.47 -17.16 -3.47
C ASP A 196 -8.03 -16.43 -2.24
N ALA A 197 -7.19 -16.12 -1.26
CA ALA A 197 -7.57 -15.37 -0.07
C ALA A 197 -8.12 -13.97 -0.43
N GLU A 198 -9.09 -13.48 0.34
CA GLU A 198 -9.73 -12.18 0.11
C GLU A 198 -8.81 -11.00 0.43
N ILE A 199 -7.88 -11.21 1.39
CA ILE A 199 -6.95 -10.20 1.89
C ILE A 199 -5.53 -10.66 1.58
N LEU A 200 -4.76 -9.76 0.94
CA LEU A 200 -3.33 -9.94 0.69
C LEU A 200 -2.54 -8.99 1.59
N LEU A 201 -1.74 -9.55 2.48
CA LEU A 201 -0.84 -8.80 3.36
C LEU A 201 0.56 -8.80 2.75
N MET A 202 1.16 -7.64 2.51
CA MET A 202 2.47 -7.49 1.87
C MET A 202 3.42 -6.70 2.78
N ASP A 203 4.39 -7.38 3.40
CA ASP A 203 5.34 -6.77 4.35
C ASP A 203 6.65 -6.45 3.62
N GLU A 204 6.82 -5.20 3.17
CA GLU A 204 7.98 -4.69 2.40
C GLU A 204 8.38 -5.61 1.23
N ALA A 205 7.37 -6.08 0.50
CA ALA A 205 7.51 -7.16 -0.46
C ALA A 205 8.49 -6.86 -1.61
N PHE A 206 8.69 -5.59 -1.98
CA PHE A 206 9.54 -5.20 -3.09
C PHE A 206 10.86 -4.51 -2.68
N SER A 207 11.12 -4.35 -1.38
CA SER A 207 12.26 -3.59 -0.86
C SER A 207 13.63 -4.19 -1.21
N ALA A 208 13.70 -5.50 -1.41
CA ALA A 208 14.94 -6.21 -1.75
C ALA A 208 15.21 -6.31 -3.27
N LEU A 209 14.35 -5.72 -4.11
CA LEU A 209 14.47 -5.75 -5.56
C LEU A 209 15.23 -4.54 -6.09
N ASP A 210 15.94 -4.72 -7.20
CA ASP A 210 16.50 -3.60 -7.95
C ASP A 210 15.38 -2.73 -8.55
N PRO A 211 15.66 -1.45 -8.89
CA PRO A 211 14.61 -0.50 -9.28
C PRO A 211 13.78 -0.93 -10.49
N LEU A 212 14.40 -1.59 -11.49
CA LEU A 212 13.70 -2.01 -12.71
C LEU A 212 12.72 -3.15 -12.39
N ILE A 213 13.21 -4.20 -11.73
CA ILE A 213 12.37 -5.35 -11.33
C ILE A 213 11.26 -4.92 -10.35
N ARG A 214 11.55 -3.95 -9.46
CA ARG A 214 10.55 -3.38 -8.55
C ARG A 214 9.41 -2.75 -9.31
N THR A 215 9.71 -1.93 -10.33
CA THR A 215 8.71 -1.30 -11.20
C THR A 215 7.84 -2.35 -11.90
N ASP A 216 8.45 -3.36 -12.51
CA ASP A 216 7.74 -4.47 -13.15
C ASP A 216 6.80 -5.19 -12.17
N MET A 217 7.26 -5.43 -10.93
CA MET A 217 6.46 -6.10 -9.91
C MET A 217 5.27 -5.25 -9.42
N GLN A 218 5.44 -3.93 -9.36
CA GLN A 218 4.35 -3.00 -9.06
C GLN A 218 3.30 -3.03 -10.18
N ASP A 219 3.72 -3.05 -11.45
CA ASP A 219 2.80 -3.15 -12.59
C ASP A 219 2.04 -4.47 -12.60
N VAL A 220 2.71 -5.58 -12.31
CA VAL A 220 2.06 -6.89 -12.13
C VAL A 220 1.03 -6.83 -10.99
N LEU A 221 1.37 -6.23 -9.85
CA LEU A 221 0.44 -6.11 -8.72
C LEU A 221 -0.79 -5.28 -9.07
N LEU A 222 -0.61 -4.12 -9.73
CA LEU A 222 -1.71 -3.25 -10.16
C LEU A 222 -2.62 -3.93 -11.16
N SER A 223 -2.06 -4.58 -12.18
CA SER A 223 -2.83 -5.34 -13.17
C SER A 223 -3.64 -6.48 -12.53
N LEU A 224 -3.04 -7.22 -11.59
CA LEU A 224 -3.74 -8.26 -10.84
C LEU A 224 -4.82 -7.71 -9.92
N GLN A 225 -4.62 -6.53 -9.33
CA GLN A 225 -5.60 -5.87 -8.49
C GLN A 225 -6.83 -5.43 -9.28
N GLU A 226 -6.64 -4.88 -10.50
CA GLU A 226 -7.75 -4.51 -11.39
C GLU A 226 -8.61 -5.71 -11.79
N GLU A 227 -8.01 -6.90 -11.92
CA GLU A 227 -8.73 -8.12 -12.28
C GLU A 227 -9.39 -8.81 -11.08
N LEU A 228 -8.63 -8.95 -9.99
CA LEU A 228 -9.02 -9.80 -8.85
C LEU A 228 -9.79 -9.06 -7.76
N HIS A 229 -9.71 -7.73 -7.74
CA HIS A 229 -10.36 -6.88 -6.75
C HIS A 229 -10.10 -7.31 -5.29
N LYS A 230 -8.87 -7.73 -4.97
CA LYS A 230 -8.48 -8.13 -3.61
C LYS A 230 -8.35 -6.92 -2.69
N THR A 231 -8.52 -7.12 -1.40
CA THR A 231 -8.13 -6.12 -0.41
C THR A 231 -6.65 -6.31 -0.10
N ILE A 232 -5.83 -5.31 -0.38
CA ILE A 232 -4.37 -5.38 -0.20
C ILE A 232 -3.96 -4.43 0.92
N LEU A 233 -3.26 -4.95 1.92
CA LEU A 233 -2.53 -4.15 2.91
C LEU A 233 -1.05 -4.23 2.59
N PHE A 234 -0.47 -3.13 2.14
CA PHE A 234 0.89 -3.04 1.64
C PHE A 234 1.78 -2.20 2.57
N ILE A 235 2.86 -2.77 3.03
CA ILE A 235 3.86 -2.09 3.87
C ILE A 235 5.05 -1.68 3.02
N THR A 236 5.43 -0.40 3.10
CA THR A 236 6.66 0.10 2.50
C THR A 236 7.29 1.23 3.31
N HIS A 237 8.57 1.49 3.11
CA HIS A 237 9.27 2.70 3.54
C HIS A 237 9.60 3.63 2.37
N ASP A 238 9.29 3.19 1.14
CA ASP A 238 9.52 3.93 -0.10
C ASP A 238 8.24 4.73 -0.43
N LEU A 239 8.41 6.05 -0.53
CA LEU A 239 7.28 6.96 -0.75
C LEU A 239 6.80 6.94 -2.20
N ASP A 240 7.71 6.82 -3.18
CA ASP A 240 7.33 6.74 -4.59
C ASP A 240 6.49 5.47 -4.83
N GLU A 241 6.87 4.36 -4.18
CA GLU A 241 6.09 3.13 -4.18
C GLU A 241 4.70 3.32 -3.56
N ALA A 242 4.63 3.96 -2.38
CA ALA A 242 3.36 4.22 -1.70
C ALA A 242 2.41 5.07 -2.54
N LEU A 243 2.93 6.11 -3.18
CA LEU A 243 2.16 7.03 -4.02
C LEU A 243 1.73 6.42 -5.36
N ARG A 244 2.53 5.46 -5.87
CA ARG A 244 2.23 4.78 -7.13
C ARG A 244 1.13 3.74 -7.01
N ILE A 245 1.18 2.93 -5.94
CA ILE A 245 0.29 1.76 -5.81
C ILE A 245 -0.87 1.98 -4.84
N GLY A 246 -0.74 2.93 -3.90
CA GLY A 246 -1.73 3.13 -2.84
C GLY A 246 -2.95 3.93 -3.31
N GLU A 247 -4.14 3.40 -3.09
CA GLU A 247 -5.38 4.18 -3.16
C GLU A 247 -5.56 5.02 -1.88
N ASN A 248 -5.18 4.44 -0.75
CA ASN A 248 -5.13 5.10 0.55
C ASN A 248 -3.78 4.85 1.21
N ILE A 249 -3.25 5.87 1.86
CA ILE A 249 -1.97 5.81 2.58
C ILE A 249 -2.19 6.18 4.04
N ALA A 250 -1.59 5.41 4.95
CA ALA A 250 -1.44 5.79 6.35
C ALA A 250 0.05 5.88 6.69
N ILE A 251 0.46 7.03 7.23
CA ILE A 251 1.85 7.29 7.60
C ILE A 251 2.02 7.01 9.10
N LEU A 252 2.94 6.08 9.42
CA LEU A 252 3.29 5.72 10.79
C LEU A 252 4.59 6.38 11.22
N ARG A 253 4.58 6.95 12.43
CA ARG A 253 5.74 7.46 13.13
C ARG A 253 5.67 7.04 14.59
N ASP A 254 6.72 6.40 15.11
CA ASP A 254 6.83 5.97 16.52
C ASP A 254 5.62 5.18 17.04
N GLY A 255 5.03 4.34 16.19
CA GLY A 255 3.85 3.54 16.54
C GLY A 255 2.51 4.26 16.42
N LEU A 256 2.48 5.53 16.05
CA LEU A 256 1.28 6.35 15.87
C LEU A 256 0.98 6.56 14.37
N VAL A 257 -0.29 6.67 14.03
CA VAL A 257 -0.72 7.14 12.70
C VAL A 257 -0.71 8.66 12.72
N VAL A 258 0.22 9.28 11.98
CA VAL A 258 0.36 10.76 11.93
C VAL A 258 -0.49 11.39 10.84
N GLN A 259 -0.72 10.68 9.75
CA GLN A 259 -1.64 11.11 8.68
C GLN A 259 -2.19 9.91 7.94
N LYS A 260 -3.42 10.01 7.45
CA LYS A 260 -4.04 9.09 6.51
C LYS A 260 -4.85 9.87 5.48
N GLY A 261 -4.91 9.35 4.24
CA GLY A 261 -5.64 9.95 3.12
C GLY A 261 -5.19 9.36 1.79
N THR A 262 -5.70 9.93 0.71
CA THR A 262 -5.27 9.61 -0.65
C THR A 262 -3.84 10.12 -0.92
N PRO A 263 -3.12 9.59 -1.92
CA PRO A 263 -1.83 10.13 -2.36
C PRO A 263 -1.85 11.66 -2.54
N GLN A 264 -2.91 12.18 -3.15
CA GLN A 264 -3.09 13.61 -3.41
C GLN A 264 -3.24 14.42 -2.14
N GLU A 265 -4.04 13.94 -1.17
CA GLU A 265 -4.21 14.60 0.13
C GLU A 265 -2.91 14.65 0.92
N ILE A 266 -2.12 13.57 0.91
CA ILE A 266 -0.82 13.53 1.57
C ILE A 266 0.14 14.55 0.97
N VAL A 267 0.18 14.65 -0.37
CA VAL A 267 1.13 15.52 -1.07
C VAL A 267 0.72 17.00 -1.03
N LEU A 268 -0.59 17.29 -1.12
CA LEU A 268 -1.10 18.67 -1.14
C LEU A 268 -1.30 19.26 0.25
N ASN A 269 -1.67 18.44 1.25
CA ASN A 269 -2.03 18.88 2.59
C ASN A 269 -1.28 18.07 3.67
N PRO A 270 0.06 18.18 3.75
CA PRO A 270 0.83 17.47 4.79
C PRO A 270 0.43 17.92 6.19
N ALA A 271 0.18 16.96 7.09
CA ALA A 271 -0.35 17.21 8.43
C ALA A 271 0.64 17.93 9.35
N ASP A 272 1.93 17.66 9.20
CA ASP A 272 2.99 18.24 10.03
C ASP A 272 4.31 18.38 9.27
N LYS A 273 5.33 18.90 9.98
CA LYS A 273 6.69 19.04 9.42
C LYS A 273 7.30 17.69 9.03
N TYR A 274 7.04 16.64 9.78
CA TYR A 274 7.58 15.30 9.47
C TYR A 274 7.07 14.80 8.11
N VAL A 275 5.77 14.92 7.86
CA VAL A 275 5.19 14.56 6.56
C VAL A 275 5.70 15.48 5.47
N THR A 276 5.80 16.80 5.73
CA THR A 276 6.37 17.77 4.77
C THR A 276 7.80 17.41 4.39
N ASP A 277 8.66 17.08 5.37
CA ASP A 277 10.04 16.67 5.13
C ASP A 277 10.11 15.33 4.37
N PHE A 278 9.13 14.45 4.58
CA PHE A 278 9.04 13.16 3.91
C PHE A 278 8.71 13.28 2.42
N ILE A 279 7.83 14.24 2.06
CA ILE A 279 7.36 14.44 0.68
C ILE A 279 8.15 15.52 -0.10
N LYS A 280 9.17 16.14 0.50
CA LYS A 280 9.85 17.31 -0.08
C LYS A 280 10.52 17.05 -1.43
N ASP A 281 11.03 15.83 -1.66
CA ASP A 281 11.81 15.48 -2.85
C ASP A 281 10.98 14.80 -3.95
N ILE A 282 9.65 14.68 -3.75
CA ILE A 282 8.75 14.05 -4.71
C ILE A 282 8.51 14.93 -5.93
N ASN A 283 8.44 14.29 -7.10
CA ASN A 283 7.88 14.90 -8.29
C ASN A 283 6.33 14.95 -8.19
N ARG A 284 5.81 16.07 -7.65
CA ARG A 284 4.37 16.29 -7.48
C ARG A 284 3.59 16.22 -8.79
N GLY A 285 4.22 16.59 -9.91
CA GLY A 285 3.59 16.51 -11.23
C GLY A 285 3.17 15.09 -11.63
N ARG A 286 3.86 14.07 -11.10
CA ARG A 286 3.56 12.65 -11.35
C ARG A 286 2.58 12.02 -10.39
N VAL A 287 2.20 12.73 -9.32
CA VAL A 287 1.31 12.21 -8.28
C VAL A 287 -0.02 12.94 -8.28
N VAL A 288 0.00 14.27 -8.41
CA VAL A 288 -1.20 15.10 -8.30
C VAL A 288 -2.03 14.97 -9.57
N LEU A 289 -3.32 14.64 -9.40
CA LEU A 289 -4.28 14.54 -10.48
C LEU A 289 -4.95 15.90 -10.75
N VAL A 290 -5.39 16.10 -11.98
CA VAL A 290 -6.14 17.31 -12.38
C VAL A 290 -7.39 17.52 -11.52
N SER A 291 -8.11 16.43 -11.18
CA SER A 291 -9.28 16.46 -10.30
C SER A 291 -9.03 17.08 -8.93
N SER A 292 -7.79 16.98 -8.41
CA SER A 292 -7.44 17.48 -7.08
C SER A 292 -7.28 19.01 -7.00
N ILE A 293 -7.16 19.66 -8.17
CA ILE A 293 -6.87 21.12 -8.25
C ILE A 293 -7.79 21.87 -9.22
N MET A 294 -8.73 21.16 -9.87
CA MET A 294 -9.68 21.77 -10.82
C MET A 294 -10.66 22.71 -10.14
N ASP A 295 -11.20 23.62 -10.92
CA ASP A 295 -12.31 24.49 -10.56
C ASP A 295 -13.62 23.92 -11.12
N SER A 296 -14.74 24.05 -10.41
CA SER A 296 -16.06 23.63 -10.90
C SER A 296 -16.60 24.51 -12.03
N LYS A 297 -15.92 25.62 -12.35
CA LYS A 297 -16.29 26.52 -13.44
C LYS A 297 -16.08 25.86 -14.79
N LYS A 298 -17.15 25.68 -15.56
CA LYS A 298 -17.12 25.08 -16.90
C LYS A 298 -16.72 26.10 -17.96
N LEU A 299 -15.72 25.74 -18.76
CA LEU A 299 -15.35 26.49 -19.96
C LEU A 299 -16.15 26.01 -21.16
N LYS A 300 -16.36 26.91 -22.14
CA LYS A 300 -17.07 26.59 -23.39
C LYS A 300 -16.12 26.07 -24.48
N ASN A 301 -14.89 26.54 -24.49
CA ASN A 301 -13.89 26.19 -25.49
C ASN A 301 -12.53 26.01 -24.81
N GLY A 302 -11.73 25.07 -25.30
CA GLY A 302 -10.38 24.77 -24.81
C GLY A 302 -10.03 23.31 -25.04
N PRO A 303 -8.76 22.93 -24.85
CA PRO A 303 -8.37 21.55 -24.87
C PRO A 303 -9.06 20.79 -23.74
N GLU A 304 -9.40 19.54 -24.00
CA GLU A 304 -10.02 18.64 -23.01
C GLU A 304 -8.95 17.81 -22.31
N ILE A 305 -9.04 17.71 -20.99
CA ILE A 305 -8.14 16.96 -20.12
C ILE A 305 -8.99 16.09 -19.20
N GLU A 306 -8.71 14.80 -19.15
CA GLU A 306 -9.41 13.89 -18.25
C GLU A 306 -9.06 14.20 -16.78
N SER A 307 -10.06 14.12 -15.90
CA SER A 307 -9.94 14.48 -14.48
C SER A 307 -8.92 13.63 -13.71
N ASN A 308 -8.69 12.40 -14.17
CA ASN A 308 -7.73 11.45 -13.61
C ASN A 308 -6.32 11.56 -14.21
N MET A 309 -6.07 12.53 -15.08
CA MET A 309 -4.74 12.75 -15.66
C MET A 309 -3.80 13.38 -14.63
N ILE A 310 -2.52 12.97 -14.63
CA ILE A 310 -1.48 13.57 -13.80
C ILE A 310 -1.12 14.96 -14.32
N LEU A 311 -0.65 15.85 -13.43
CA LEU A 311 -0.37 17.25 -13.81
C LEU A 311 0.76 17.39 -14.83
N GLU A 312 1.74 16.46 -14.83
CA GLU A 312 2.85 16.48 -15.79
C GLU A 312 2.33 16.34 -17.23
N ASP A 313 1.44 15.38 -17.48
CA ASP A 313 0.84 15.15 -18.81
C ASP A 313 -0.15 16.28 -19.18
N ALA A 314 -0.94 16.73 -18.22
CA ALA A 314 -1.88 17.82 -18.42
C ALA A 314 -1.17 19.14 -18.79
N LEU A 315 0.01 19.41 -18.20
CA LEU A 315 0.85 20.54 -18.56
C LEU A 315 1.34 20.48 -20.00
N GLN A 316 1.69 19.31 -20.52
CA GLN A 316 2.09 19.17 -21.92
C GLN A 316 0.95 19.53 -22.86
N ILE A 317 -0.29 19.11 -22.56
CA ILE A 317 -1.46 19.44 -23.39
C ILE A 317 -1.72 20.96 -23.42
N ILE A 318 -1.71 21.60 -22.25
CA ILE A 318 -1.93 23.08 -22.14
C ILE A 318 -0.80 23.84 -22.84
N SER A 319 0.45 23.41 -22.66
CA SER A 319 1.62 24.01 -23.29
C SER A 319 1.57 23.90 -24.82
N ASN A 320 1.25 22.72 -25.34
CA ASN A 320 1.17 22.48 -26.80
C ASN A 320 0.02 23.26 -27.45
N ALA A 321 -1.07 23.51 -26.70
CA ALA A 321 -2.21 24.28 -27.17
C ALA A 321 -2.01 25.80 -27.02
N GLU A 322 -0.91 26.24 -26.40
CA GLU A 322 -0.58 27.66 -26.10
C GLU A 322 -1.72 28.39 -25.35
N VAL A 323 -2.43 27.71 -24.46
CA VAL A 323 -3.53 28.26 -23.66
C VAL A 323 -3.19 28.31 -22.17
N SER A 324 -3.95 29.10 -21.40
CA SER A 324 -3.77 29.20 -19.93
C SER A 324 -4.79 28.41 -19.12
N GLU A 325 -5.82 27.87 -19.76
CA GLU A 325 -6.90 27.11 -19.12
C GLU A 325 -7.32 25.93 -20.03
N ALA A 326 -7.76 24.84 -19.43
CA ALA A 326 -8.29 23.67 -20.12
C ALA A 326 -9.62 23.22 -19.51
N ILE A 327 -10.43 22.55 -20.33
CA ILE A 327 -11.67 21.89 -19.92
C ILE A 327 -11.30 20.59 -19.21
N VAL A 328 -11.90 20.34 -18.02
CA VAL A 328 -11.75 19.06 -17.33
C VAL A 328 -12.96 18.19 -17.63
N THR A 329 -12.69 16.99 -18.13
CA THR A 329 -13.72 16.01 -18.48
C THR A 329 -13.63 14.76 -17.58
N GLU A 330 -14.77 14.13 -17.38
CA GLU A 330 -14.91 12.81 -16.76
C GLU A 330 -15.88 11.98 -17.60
N ASN A 331 -15.39 10.86 -18.16
CA ASN A 331 -16.15 10.04 -19.09
C ASN A 331 -16.75 10.86 -20.26
N GLY A 332 -15.98 11.81 -20.82
CA GLY A 332 -16.37 12.69 -21.92
C GLY A 332 -17.37 13.79 -21.53
N LYS A 333 -17.67 13.99 -20.24
CA LYS A 333 -18.53 15.07 -19.75
C LYS A 333 -17.71 16.17 -19.13
N ASN A 334 -17.93 17.42 -19.55
CA ASN A 334 -17.32 18.59 -18.94
C ASN A 334 -17.78 18.76 -17.49
N ILE A 335 -16.86 18.58 -16.52
CA ILE A 335 -17.09 18.72 -15.08
C ILE A 335 -16.47 19.98 -14.48
N GLY A 336 -15.56 20.66 -15.18
CA GLY A 336 -14.92 21.87 -14.68
C GLY A 336 -13.81 22.39 -15.57
N SER A 337 -12.87 23.11 -14.99
CA SER A 337 -11.69 23.64 -15.68
C SER A 337 -10.45 23.60 -14.79
N VAL A 338 -9.28 23.65 -15.41
CA VAL A 338 -7.99 23.76 -14.72
C VAL A 338 -7.16 24.87 -15.33
N LYS A 339 -6.48 25.65 -14.49
CA LYS A 339 -5.60 26.77 -14.89
C LYS A 339 -4.14 26.35 -14.82
N LEU A 340 -3.36 26.81 -15.80
CA LEU A 340 -1.90 26.63 -15.82
C LEU A 340 -1.24 27.11 -14.52
N GLY A 341 -1.66 28.30 -14.02
CA GLY A 341 -1.16 28.85 -12.76
C GLY A 341 -1.42 27.96 -11.54
N SER A 342 -2.62 27.33 -11.45
CA SER A 342 -2.95 26.38 -10.37
C SER A 342 -2.11 25.12 -10.45
N MET A 343 -1.86 24.61 -11.67
CA MET A 343 -1.02 23.42 -11.91
C MET A 343 0.42 23.70 -11.49
N ILE A 344 1.00 24.83 -11.91
CA ILE A 344 2.37 25.22 -11.53
C ILE A 344 2.47 25.36 -10.00
N THR A 345 1.47 25.98 -9.35
CA THR A 345 1.46 26.13 -7.88
C THR A 345 1.40 24.78 -7.17
N ALA A 346 0.62 23.82 -7.67
CA ALA A 346 0.48 22.49 -7.08
C ALA A 346 1.77 21.66 -7.23
N ILE A 347 2.50 21.84 -8.33
CA ILE A 347 3.78 21.16 -8.59
C ILE A 347 4.93 21.82 -7.83
N ALA A 348 4.89 23.16 -7.68
CA ALA A 348 5.92 23.90 -6.99
C ALA A 348 6.05 23.42 -5.54
N ARG A 349 7.29 23.31 -5.09
CA ARG A 349 7.56 23.00 -3.67
C ARG A 349 6.98 24.08 -2.79
N PRO A 350 6.37 23.77 -1.63
CA PRO A 350 6.02 24.81 -0.65
C PRO A 350 7.30 25.60 -0.32
N SER A 351 7.33 26.88 -0.60
CA SER A 351 8.45 27.72 -0.18
C SER A 351 8.47 27.72 1.35
N GLU A 352 9.54 27.21 1.95
CA GLU A 352 9.84 27.55 3.33
C GLU A 352 9.91 29.09 3.40
N LYS A 353 9.20 29.70 4.34
CA LYS A 353 9.20 31.16 4.59
C LYS A 353 10.55 31.66 5.13
N THR A 354 11.66 31.17 4.58
CA THR A 354 13.01 31.62 4.90
C THR A 354 13.81 31.67 3.61
N GLY A 355 14.17 32.89 3.20
CA GLY A 355 14.87 33.22 1.96
C GLY A 355 16.28 32.62 1.83
N GLN A 356 16.41 31.32 1.76
CA GLN A 356 17.62 30.64 1.35
C GLN A 356 17.34 29.91 0.03
N ILE A 357 17.83 30.47 -1.06
CA ILE A 357 17.95 29.78 -2.34
C ILE A 357 19.01 28.70 -2.14
N THR A 358 18.56 27.44 -2.09
CA THR A 358 19.48 26.29 -2.09
C THR A 358 20.04 26.12 -3.50
N ASN A 359 21.28 26.55 -3.72
CA ASN A 359 22.03 26.24 -4.94
C ASN A 359 22.41 24.76 -4.92
N TYR A 360 21.90 23.98 -5.86
CA TYR A 360 22.42 22.66 -6.14
C TYR A 360 23.81 22.80 -6.77
N ARG A 361 24.83 22.27 -6.12
CA ARG A 361 26.14 21.95 -6.71
C ARG A 361 26.26 20.44 -6.89
#